data_cd3d9575448c46a32472b167a727a104
#
_entry.id   cd3d9575448c46a32472b167a727a104
#
_cell.length_a   1.000
_cell.length_b   1.000
_cell.length_c   1.000
_cell.angle_alpha   90.00
_cell.angle_beta   90.00
_cell.angle_gamma   90.00
#
_symmetry.space_group_name_H-M   'P 1'
#
loop_
_entity.id
_entity.type
_entity.pdbx_description
1 polymer ?
#
loop_
_entity_poly.entity_id
_entity_poly.type
_entity_poly.pdbx_seq_one_letter_code
_entity_poly.pdbx_strand_id
1 'polypeptide(L)'
;MNFPEIYSATGMMELIQQIGFLPLLDSGIEGFSAEDIVAEDCGYVRLPEGGWDWPLWKWKGEIVQEMPCMYGKFFNKKAGFISQEWWPDFCNYRRSKYPRPDEESIEGAILSTLQSSGSLITRELRAACGFTGKGMRSKFDGYLTRLEMSTYIVTEDFIYPRDKHNHEYGWGWSLLNTPEDLYGKEACQCNRTPEESYQKIFKHLKEILPNASDKQIIKLIG
;
A
#
# COMPACT_ATOMS: atom_id res chain seq x y z
N MET A 1 15.86 -8.56 14.49
CA MET A 1 15.08 -7.99 15.62
C MET A 1 13.77 -8.75 15.64
N ASN A 2 13.30 -9.24 16.77
CA ASN A 2 11.95 -9.79 16.83
C ASN A 2 11.02 -8.61 17.07
N PHE A 3 10.14 -8.33 16.12
CA PHE A 3 9.07 -7.37 16.34
C PHE A 3 8.12 -7.91 17.41
N PRO A 4 7.46 -7.04 18.20
CA PRO A 4 6.45 -7.48 19.14
C PRO A 4 5.28 -8.12 18.38
N GLU A 5 4.67 -9.13 18.96
CA GLU A 5 3.44 -9.71 18.45
C GLU A 5 2.30 -8.70 18.54
N ILE A 6 1.49 -8.57 17.49
CA ILE A 6 0.46 -7.52 17.33
C ILE A 6 -0.94 -8.12 17.44
N TYR A 7 -1.77 -7.54 18.29
CA TYR A 7 -3.11 -8.03 18.63
C TYR A 7 -4.24 -7.09 18.20
N SER A 8 -3.93 -5.92 17.64
CA SER A 8 -4.92 -4.91 17.29
C SER A 8 -4.46 -3.97 16.18
N ALA A 9 -5.41 -3.28 15.54
CA ALA A 9 -5.12 -2.20 14.59
C ALA A 9 -4.27 -1.10 15.22
N THR A 10 -4.57 -0.71 16.47
CA THR A 10 -3.78 0.31 17.21
C THR A 10 -2.32 -0.10 17.37
N GLY A 11 -2.06 -1.34 17.82
CA GLY A 11 -0.69 -1.84 17.93
C GLY A 11 0.03 -1.90 16.57
N MET A 12 -0.70 -2.20 15.49
CA MET A 12 -0.15 -2.15 14.13
C MET A 12 0.19 -0.71 13.71
N MET A 13 -0.67 0.28 14.03
CA MET A 13 -0.40 1.70 13.77
C MET A 13 0.86 2.19 14.50
N GLU A 14 0.99 1.84 15.78
CA GLU A 14 2.18 2.17 16.58
C GLU A 14 3.46 1.59 15.94
N LEU A 15 3.41 0.33 15.52
CA LEU A 15 4.53 -0.30 14.84
C LEU A 15 4.87 0.38 13.52
N ILE A 16 3.87 0.69 12.67
CA ILE A 16 4.09 1.38 11.40
C ILE A 16 4.75 2.74 11.63
N GLN A 17 4.33 3.50 12.64
CA GLN A 17 4.95 4.77 13.00
C GLN A 17 6.41 4.59 13.43
N GLN A 18 6.69 3.54 14.22
CA GLN A 18 8.04 3.28 14.73
C GLN A 18 9.02 2.84 13.64
N ILE A 19 8.60 1.93 12.75
CA ILE A 19 9.50 1.31 11.76
C ILE A 19 9.40 1.94 10.36
N GLY A 20 8.39 2.72 10.08
CA GLY A 20 8.21 3.47 8.84
C GLY A 20 7.70 2.68 7.64
N PHE A 21 8.02 1.39 7.54
CA PHE A 21 7.72 0.51 6.41
C PHE A 21 7.21 -0.84 6.91
N LEU A 22 6.00 -1.23 6.52
CA LEU A 22 5.45 -2.53 6.90
C LEU A 22 4.73 -3.19 5.71
N PRO A 23 5.33 -4.18 5.05
CA PRO A 23 4.61 -5.04 4.10
C PRO A 23 3.43 -5.74 4.79
N LEU A 24 2.29 -5.86 4.09
CA LEU A 24 1.12 -6.56 4.64
C LEU A 24 1.32 -8.08 4.65
N LEU A 25 1.80 -8.61 3.52
CA LEU A 25 2.04 -10.04 3.29
C LEU A 25 3.54 -10.28 3.08
N ASP A 26 3.93 -11.55 3.06
CA ASP A 26 5.33 -11.99 2.90
C ASP A 26 6.18 -11.04 2.04
N SER A 27 7.19 -10.45 2.65
CA SER A 27 8.11 -9.48 2.02
C SER A 27 9.30 -10.14 1.33
N GLY A 28 9.53 -11.42 1.59
CA GLY A 28 10.76 -12.15 1.29
C GLY A 28 11.87 -11.91 2.32
N ILE A 29 11.55 -11.30 3.46
CA ILE A 29 12.39 -11.14 4.64
C ILE A 29 11.64 -11.76 5.80
N GLU A 30 12.17 -12.83 6.36
CA GLU A 30 11.56 -13.60 7.45
C GLU A 30 11.22 -12.71 8.65
N GLY A 31 9.99 -12.81 9.15
CA GLY A 31 9.49 -12.04 10.28
C GLY A 31 9.27 -10.55 9.99
N PHE A 32 9.23 -10.15 8.71
CA PHE A 32 9.02 -8.77 8.29
C PHE A 32 7.83 -8.60 7.36
N SER A 33 6.67 -8.94 7.85
CA SER A 33 5.37 -8.55 7.29
C SER A 33 4.34 -8.49 8.41
N ALA A 34 3.23 -7.80 8.19
CA ALA A 34 2.13 -7.79 9.15
C ALA A 34 1.62 -9.21 9.42
N GLU A 35 1.57 -10.05 8.39
CA GLU A 35 1.17 -11.46 8.50
C GLU A 35 2.11 -12.29 9.39
N ASP A 36 3.42 -11.99 9.38
CA ASP A 36 4.42 -12.71 10.19
C ASP A 36 4.41 -12.31 11.68
N ILE A 37 3.95 -11.09 11.99
CA ILE A 37 4.06 -10.50 13.33
C ILE A 37 2.72 -10.36 14.07
N VAL A 38 1.62 -10.62 13.37
CA VAL A 38 0.30 -10.62 13.99
C VAL A 38 0.11 -11.88 14.83
N ALA A 39 -0.61 -11.78 15.96
CA ALA A 39 -0.98 -12.92 16.78
C ALA A 39 -1.79 -13.96 15.98
N GLU A 40 -1.64 -15.23 16.31
CA GLU A 40 -2.21 -16.35 15.56
C GLU A 40 -3.74 -16.21 15.41
N ASP A 41 -4.43 -15.75 16.45
CA ASP A 41 -5.88 -15.55 16.48
C ASP A 41 -6.34 -14.28 15.71
N CYS A 42 -5.41 -13.43 15.32
CA CYS A 42 -5.65 -12.22 14.51
C CYS A 42 -5.25 -12.38 13.04
N GLY A 43 -4.60 -13.49 12.69
CA GLY A 43 -4.29 -13.88 11.33
C GLY A 43 -5.52 -14.42 10.59
N TYR A 44 -5.30 -15.37 9.68
CA TYR A 44 -6.38 -16.04 8.95
C TYR A 44 -6.88 -17.23 9.76
N VAL A 45 -8.00 -17.06 10.47
CA VAL A 45 -8.51 -18.02 11.45
C VAL A 45 -9.81 -18.68 11.00
N ARG A 46 -9.99 -19.96 11.37
CA ARG A 46 -11.23 -20.69 11.14
C ARG A 46 -12.20 -20.42 12.29
N LEU A 47 -13.44 -20.06 11.94
CA LEU A 47 -14.50 -19.83 12.91
C LEU A 47 -15.12 -21.13 13.40
N PRO A 48 -15.52 -21.26 14.69
CA PRO A 48 -16.16 -22.47 15.26
C PRO A 48 -17.45 -22.86 14.56
N GLU A 49 -18.26 -21.88 14.13
CA GLU A 49 -19.52 -22.06 13.40
C GLU A 49 -19.32 -22.35 11.91
N GLY A 50 -18.08 -22.43 11.47
CA GLY A 50 -17.71 -22.59 10.05
C GLY A 50 -17.45 -21.27 9.35
N GLY A 51 -16.61 -21.34 8.30
CA GLY A 51 -16.12 -20.15 7.60
C GLY A 51 -14.77 -19.69 8.15
N TRP A 52 -14.34 -18.53 7.72
CA TRP A 52 -13.04 -17.94 8.01
C TRP A 52 -13.19 -16.47 8.35
N ASP A 53 -12.36 -16.00 9.28
CA ASP A 53 -12.16 -14.57 9.54
C ASP A 53 -10.69 -14.20 9.33
N TRP A 54 -10.44 -12.93 9.09
CA TRP A 54 -9.11 -12.39 8.96
C TRP A 54 -9.06 -10.98 9.58
N PRO A 55 -8.91 -10.88 10.91
CA PRO A 55 -8.85 -9.61 11.61
C PRO A 55 -7.83 -8.65 11.02
N LEU A 56 -6.59 -9.11 10.79
CA LEU A 56 -5.54 -8.33 10.14
C LEU A 56 -6.02 -7.68 8.82
N TRP A 57 -6.81 -8.41 8.03
CA TRP A 57 -7.32 -7.87 6.76
C TRP A 57 -8.29 -6.71 6.96
N LYS A 58 -9.06 -6.72 8.03
CA LYS A 58 -10.00 -5.64 8.38
C LYS A 58 -9.25 -4.41 8.89
N TRP A 59 -8.20 -4.61 9.69
CA TRP A 59 -7.40 -3.52 10.27
C TRP A 59 -6.80 -2.59 9.23
N LYS A 60 -6.49 -3.06 8.01
CA LYS A 60 -5.94 -2.18 6.98
C LYS A 60 -6.86 -1.00 6.63
N GLY A 61 -8.19 -1.18 6.71
CA GLY A 61 -9.16 -0.11 6.54
C GLY A 61 -9.12 0.89 7.69
N GLU A 62 -9.16 0.40 8.94
CA GLU A 62 -9.03 1.23 10.14
C GLU A 62 -7.72 2.04 10.11
N ILE A 63 -6.61 1.38 9.78
CA ILE A 63 -5.29 2.02 9.76
C ILE A 63 -5.23 3.18 8.75
N VAL A 64 -5.71 3.00 7.52
CA VAL A 64 -5.64 4.07 6.51
C VAL A 64 -6.58 5.24 6.80
N GLN A 65 -7.61 5.02 7.61
CA GLN A 65 -8.55 6.07 8.03
C GLN A 65 -8.07 6.83 9.27
N GLU A 66 -7.45 6.14 10.22
CA GLU A 66 -7.14 6.70 11.53
C GLU A 66 -5.70 7.21 11.65
N MET A 67 -4.80 6.73 10.81
CA MET A 67 -3.39 7.09 10.86
C MET A 67 -2.89 7.71 9.54
N PRO A 68 -2.13 8.81 9.58
CA PRO A 68 -1.47 9.36 8.40
C PRO A 68 -0.39 8.39 7.89
N CYS A 69 -0.77 7.50 6.99
CA CYS A 69 0.13 6.58 6.29
C CYS A 69 -0.35 6.33 4.87
N MET A 70 0.55 5.88 4.03
CA MET A 70 0.24 5.48 2.67
C MET A 70 0.12 3.96 2.60
N TYR A 71 -0.95 3.49 1.97
CA TYR A 71 -1.15 2.09 1.67
C TYR A 71 -1.25 1.86 0.16
N GLY A 72 -0.56 0.85 -0.34
CA GLY A 72 -0.55 0.48 -1.75
C GLY A 72 0.42 -0.65 -2.03
N LYS A 73 0.55 -1.06 -3.30
CA LYS A 73 1.44 -2.16 -3.71
C LYS A 73 2.89 -1.70 -3.87
N PHE A 74 3.51 -1.23 -2.80
CA PHE A 74 4.85 -0.64 -2.82
C PHE A 74 5.99 -1.67 -2.81
N PHE A 75 5.77 -2.84 -2.22
CA PHE A 75 6.79 -3.82 -1.91
C PHE A 75 6.78 -4.97 -2.92
N ASN A 76 7.53 -4.82 -4.02
CA ASN A 76 7.59 -5.84 -5.08
C ASN A 76 6.19 -6.32 -5.54
N LYS A 77 5.30 -5.37 -5.85
CA LYS A 77 3.89 -5.58 -6.25
C LYS A 77 2.97 -6.08 -5.13
N LYS A 78 3.45 -6.21 -3.92
CA LYS A 78 2.66 -6.56 -2.73
C LYS A 78 2.30 -5.30 -1.96
N ALA A 79 1.14 -5.33 -1.33
CA ALA A 79 0.63 -4.20 -0.55
C ALA A 79 1.33 -4.08 0.81
N GLY A 80 1.32 -2.89 1.35
CA GLY A 80 1.79 -2.58 2.69
C GLY A 80 1.73 -1.10 2.98
N PHE A 81 2.22 -0.73 4.14
CA PHE A 81 2.14 0.61 4.71
C PHE A 81 3.50 1.30 4.67
N ILE A 82 3.45 2.60 4.43
CA ILE A 82 4.59 3.51 4.61
C ILE A 82 4.09 4.69 5.44
N SER A 83 4.76 4.99 6.57
CA SER A 83 4.39 6.11 7.42
C SER A 83 4.59 7.45 6.70
N GLN A 84 3.85 8.47 7.12
CA GLN A 84 3.93 9.81 6.53
C GLN A 84 5.34 10.40 6.62
N GLU A 85 6.10 10.07 7.66
CA GLU A 85 7.49 10.54 7.84
C GLU A 85 8.42 10.07 6.72
N TRP A 86 8.26 8.82 6.26
CA TRP A 86 9.13 8.19 5.27
C TRP A 86 8.64 8.36 3.85
N TRP A 87 7.39 8.75 3.68
CA TRP A 87 6.77 8.85 2.36
C TRP A 87 7.46 9.82 1.40
N PRO A 88 7.87 11.05 1.81
CA PRO A 88 8.54 11.98 0.90
C PRO A 88 9.85 11.42 0.33
N ASP A 89 10.68 10.77 1.16
CA ASP A 89 11.93 10.14 0.71
C ASP A 89 11.64 8.96 -0.22
N PHE A 90 10.62 8.17 0.07
CA PHE A 90 10.23 7.05 -0.78
C PHE A 90 9.70 7.51 -2.13
N CYS A 91 8.86 8.55 -2.17
CA CYS A 91 8.41 9.20 -3.40
C CYS A 91 9.59 9.72 -4.22
N ASN A 92 10.48 10.49 -3.58
CA ASN A 92 11.63 11.10 -4.25
C ASN A 92 12.48 10.06 -4.98
N TYR A 93 12.83 8.97 -4.29
CA TYR A 93 13.58 7.88 -4.89
C TYR A 93 12.78 7.15 -5.98
N ARG A 94 11.55 6.73 -5.70
CA ARG A 94 10.75 5.94 -6.65
C ARG A 94 10.43 6.71 -7.92
N ARG A 95 10.05 7.98 -7.82
CA ARG A 95 9.73 8.83 -8.96
C ARG A 95 10.96 9.21 -9.79
N SER A 96 12.17 9.16 -9.22
CA SER A 96 13.40 9.30 -10.00
C SER A 96 13.67 8.09 -10.91
N LYS A 97 13.23 6.90 -10.50
CA LYS A 97 13.31 5.66 -11.30
C LYS A 97 12.16 5.54 -12.29
N TYR A 98 10.99 6.01 -11.90
CA TYR A 98 9.74 5.91 -12.64
C TYR A 98 9.11 7.32 -12.75
N PRO A 99 9.58 8.13 -13.70
CA PRO A 99 9.05 9.48 -13.91
C PRO A 99 7.54 9.46 -14.15
N ARG A 100 6.89 10.61 -13.93
CA ARG A 100 5.45 10.74 -14.19
C ARG A 100 5.15 10.30 -15.63
N PRO A 101 4.16 9.42 -15.83
CA PRO A 101 3.76 8.98 -17.15
C PRO A 101 3.27 10.16 -18.02
N ASP A 102 3.58 10.09 -19.31
CA ASP A 102 3.03 11.04 -20.28
C ASP A 102 1.51 11.00 -20.31
N GLU A 103 0.86 12.13 -20.46
CA GLU A 103 -0.62 12.24 -20.44
C GLU A 103 -1.29 11.39 -21.53
N GLU A 104 -0.63 11.21 -22.68
CA GLU A 104 -1.12 10.38 -23.79
C GLU A 104 -0.93 8.87 -23.55
N SER A 105 -0.17 8.49 -22.53
CA SER A 105 0.02 7.08 -22.14
C SER A 105 -1.20 6.54 -21.40
N ILE A 106 -1.32 5.21 -21.35
CA ILE A 106 -2.40 4.54 -20.60
C ILE A 106 -2.31 4.88 -19.11
N GLU A 107 -1.12 4.88 -18.55
CA GLU A 107 -0.89 5.26 -17.16
C GLU A 107 -1.23 6.73 -16.91
N GLY A 108 -0.88 7.62 -17.81
CA GLY A 108 -1.25 9.04 -17.76
C GLY A 108 -2.76 9.25 -17.81
N ALA A 109 -3.46 8.54 -18.69
CA ALA A 109 -4.92 8.57 -18.79
C ALA A 109 -5.59 8.05 -17.49
N ILE A 110 -5.05 7.01 -16.83
CA ILE A 110 -5.54 6.52 -15.54
C ILE A 110 -5.38 7.60 -14.46
N LEU A 111 -4.22 8.24 -14.39
CA LEU A 111 -3.96 9.32 -13.43
C LEU A 111 -4.86 10.53 -13.68
N SER A 112 -5.00 10.97 -14.92
CA SER A 112 -5.87 12.10 -15.29
C SER A 112 -7.34 11.81 -14.97
N THR A 113 -7.80 10.58 -15.21
CA THR A 113 -9.15 10.15 -14.84
C THR A 113 -9.37 10.24 -13.34
N LEU A 114 -8.42 9.74 -12.54
CA LEU A 114 -8.51 9.78 -11.09
C LEU A 114 -8.50 11.21 -10.56
N GLN A 115 -7.58 12.06 -11.05
CA GLN A 115 -7.48 13.46 -10.66
C GLN A 115 -8.72 14.29 -11.01
N SER A 116 -9.38 13.99 -12.14
CA SER A 116 -10.59 14.71 -12.56
C SER A 116 -11.85 14.23 -11.87
N SER A 117 -11.91 12.97 -11.48
CA SER A 117 -13.11 12.35 -10.88
C SER A 117 -13.08 12.32 -9.36
N GLY A 118 -11.92 12.58 -8.75
CA GLY A 118 -11.68 12.31 -7.32
C GLY A 118 -11.52 10.82 -7.05
N SER A 119 -11.74 10.42 -5.81
CA SER A 119 -11.55 9.03 -5.37
C SER A 119 -12.50 8.07 -6.08
N LEU A 120 -11.96 7.00 -6.64
CA LEU A 120 -12.71 5.96 -7.33
C LEU A 120 -12.33 4.57 -6.82
N ILE A 121 -13.31 3.69 -6.65
CA ILE A 121 -12.99 2.28 -6.43
C ILE A 121 -12.37 1.69 -7.69
N THR A 122 -11.51 0.69 -7.50
CA THR A 122 -10.75 0.04 -8.59
C THR A 122 -11.63 -0.34 -9.79
N ARG A 123 -12.87 -0.81 -9.53
CA ARG A 123 -13.82 -1.21 -10.58
C ARG A 123 -14.30 -0.02 -11.41
N GLU A 124 -14.58 1.10 -10.75
CA GLU A 124 -15.07 2.32 -11.41
C GLU A 124 -13.96 2.99 -12.22
N LEU A 125 -12.78 3.13 -11.64
CA LEU A 125 -11.61 3.64 -12.35
C LEU A 125 -11.31 2.81 -13.60
N ARG A 126 -11.35 1.48 -13.50
CA ARG A 126 -11.17 0.58 -14.64
C ARG A 126 -12.22 0.82 -15.73
N ALA A 127 -13.49 0.97 -15.36
CA ALA A 127 -14.58 1.23 -16.31
C ALA A 127 -14.45 2.60 -16.97
N ALA A 128 -14.14 3.65 -16.19
CA ALA A 128 -13.92 5.01 -16.67
C ALA A 128 -12.76 5.09 -17.68
N CYS A 129 -11.71 4.29 -17.49
CA CYS A 129 -10.59 4.17 -18.43
C CYS A 129 -10.87 3.19 -19.61
N GLY A 130 -12.09 2.69 -19.78
CA GLY A 130 -12.48 1.86 -20.93
C GLY A 130 -12.03 0.40 -20.88
N PHE A 131 -11.54 -0.10 -19.76
CA PHE A 131 -11.09 -1.51 -19.60
C PHE A 131 -12.25 -2.45 -19.24
N THR A 132 -13.28 -2.51 -20.08
CA THR A 132 -14.52 -3.28 -19.83
C THR A 132 -14.59 -4.63 -20.51
N GLY A 133 -13.73 -4.90 -21.50
CA GLY A 133 -13.74 -6.15 -22.27
C GLY A 133 -13.14 -7.36 -21.56
N LYS A 134 -13.36 -8.56 -22.11
CA LYS A 134 -12.76 -9.81 -21.62
C LYS A 134 -11.24 -9.70 -21.61
N GLY A 135 -10.61 -10.07 -20.48
CA GLY A 135 -9.15 -10.00 -20.30
C GLY A 135 -8.59 -8.59 -20.00
N MET A 136 -9.42 -7.54 -20.06
CA MET A 136 -8.98 -6.16 -19.82
C MET A 136 -8.69 -5.90 -18.34
N ARG A 137 -9.32 -6.65 -17.42
CA ARG A 137 -9.04 -6.53 -15.98
C ARG A 137 -7.57 -6.73 -15.66
N SER A 138 -6.99 -7.83 -16.09
CA SER A 138 -5.58 -8.17 -15.83
C SER A 138 -4.61 -7.14 -16.41
N LYS A 139 -4.92 -6.57 -17.59
CA LYS A 139 -4.13 -5.48 -18.17
C LYS A 139 -4.19 -4.22 -17.32
N PHE A 140 -5.41 -3.80 -16.92
CA PHE A 140 -5.62 -2.66 -16.05
C PHE A 140 -4.91 -2.83 -14.71
N ASP A 141 -5.06 -3.99 -14.07
CA ASP A 141 -4.41 -4.30 -12.80
C ASP A 141 -2.87 -4.18 -12.90
N GLY A 142 -2.29 -4.50 -14.06
CA GLY A 142 -0.87 -4.31 -14.35
C GLY A 142 -0.45 -2.84 -14.40
N TYR A 143 -1.23 -1.99 -15.07
CA TYR A 143 -0.99 -0.54 -15.11
C TYR A 143 -1.16 0.09 -13.73
N LEU A 144 -2.26 -0.25 -13.04
CA LEU A 144 -2.52 0.24 -11.69
C LEU A 144 -1.38 -0.13 -10.72
N THR A 145 -0.94 -1.39 -10.75
CA THR A 145 0.16 -1.84 -9.89
C THR A 145 1.45 -1.06 -10.15
N ARG A 146 1.76 -0.71 -11.41
CA ARG A 146 2.93 0.13 -11.71
C ARG A 146 2.79 1.53 -11.14
N LEU A 147 1.60 2.14 -11.25
CA LEU A 147 1.32 3.46 -10.68
C LEU A 147 1.39 3.47 -9.14
N GLU A 148 0.91 2.42 -8.49
CA GLU A 148 1.08 2.25 -7.04
C GLU A 148 2.57 2.09 -6.68
N MET A 149 3.30 1.20 -7.35
CA MET A 149 4.75 1.00 -7.13
C MET A 149 5.56 2.27 -7.35
N SER A 150 5.13 3.13 -8.27
CA SER A 150 5.77 4.42 -8.58
C SER A 150 5.26 5.56 -7.71
N THR A 151 4.43 5.28 -6.71
CA THR A 151 3.90 6.25 -5.74
C THR A 151 2.95 7.30 -6.28
N TYR A 152 2.34 7.09 -7.45
CA TYR A 152 1.37 8.02 -8.04
C TYR A 152 -0.07 7.73 -7.61
N ILE A 153 -0.36 6.51 -7.16
CA ILE A 153 -1.67 6.09 -6.64
C ILE A 153 -1.48 5.40 -5.30
N VAL A 154 -2.38 5.70 -4.39
CA VAL A 154 -2.49 5.08 -3.06
C VAL A 154 -3.93 4.63 -2.81
N THR A 155 -4.12 3.76 -1.83
CA THR A 155 -5.45 3.40 -1.35
C THR A 155 -5.84 4.36 -0.22
N GLU A 156 -6.93 5.07 -0.43
CA GLU A 156 -7.54 5.99 0.54
C GLU A 156 -8.39 5.24 1.57
N ASP A 157 -9.14 4.22 1.11
CA ASP A 157 -10.06 3.44 1.93
C ASP A 157 -10.39 2.09 1.29
N PHE A 158 -11.20 1.29 1.98
CA PHE A 158 -11.74 0.04 1.48
C PHE A 158 -13.27 0.03 1.56
N ILE A 159 -13.92 -0.06 0.42
CA ILE A 159 -15.38 -0.08 0.32
C ILE A 159 -15.88 -1.52 0.26
N TYR A 160 -16.62 -1.94 1.26
CA TYR A 160 -17.20 -3.26 1.34
C TYR A 160 -18.61 -3.28 0.73
N PRO A 161 -18.93 -4.22 -0.16
CA PRO A 161 -20.28 -4.40 -0.63
C PRO A 161 -21.18 -4.85 0.54
N ARG A 162 -22.46 -4.46 0.46
CA ARG A 162 -23.45 -4.83 1.49
C ARG A 162 -24.50 -5.74 0.89
N ASP A 163 -24.93 -6.72 1.68
CA ASP A 163 -26.02 -7.61 1.33
C ASP A 163 -27.40 -6.96 1.55
N LYS A 164 -28.48 -7.71 1.27
CA LYS A 164 -29.86 -7.25 1.47
C LYS A 164 -30.23 -6.94 2.93
N HIS A 165 -29.43 -7.40 3.87
CA HIS A 165 -29.58 -7.15 5.32
C HIS A 165 -28.61 -6.07 5.83
N ASN A 166 -27.92 -5.36 4.90
CA ASN A 166 -26.94 -4.34 5.20
C ASN A 166 -25.64 -4.86 5.88
N HIS A 167 -25.34 -6.15 5.79
CA HIS A 167 -24.09 -6.72 6.28
C HIS A 167 -23.02 -6.59 5.21
N GLU A 168 -21.83 -6.16 5.60
CA GLU A 168 -20.66 -6.11 4.74
C GLU A 168 -20.17 -7.51 4.43
N TYR A 169 -19.74 -7.74 3.20
CA TYR A 169 -19.18 -9.02 2.77
C TYR A 169 -18.03 -8.87 1.78
N GLY A 170 -17.24 -9.94 1.61
CA GLY A 170 -16.13 -9.98 0.67
C GLY A 170 -14.89 -9.27 1.19
N TRP A 171 -13.96 -8.99 0.27
CA TRP A 171 -12.62 -8.49 0.60
C TRP A 171 -12.49 -6.96 0.61
N GLY A 172 -13.56 -6.24 0.32
CA GLY A 172 -13.52 -4.80 0.09
C GLY A 172 -12.86 -4.43 -1.25
N TRP A 173 -13.24 -3.30 -1.79
CA TRP A 173 -12.60 -2.69 -2.97
C TRP A 173 -11.76 -1.50 -2.53
N SER A 174 -10.52 -1.44 -2.97
CA SER A 174 -9.69 -0.26 -2.75
C SER A 174 -10.35 0.97 -3.38
N LEU A 175 -10.60 1.98 -2.57
CA LEU A 175 -10.88 3.35 -2.99
C LEU A 175 -9.54 4.00 -3.24
N LEU A 176 -9.30 4.44 -4.46
CA LEU A 176 -8.00 4.91 -4.93
C LEU A 176 -8.00 6.42 -5.06
N ASN A 177 -6.87 7.03 -4.76
CA ASN A 177 -6.62 8.44 -4.97
C ASN A 177 -5.13 8.70 -5.23
N THR A 178 -4.76 9.93 -5.56
CA THR A 178 -3.36 10.35 -5.56
C THR A 178 -2.94 10.82 -4.17
N PRO A 179 -1.69 10.60 -3.75
CA PRO A 179 -1.23 11.09 -2.46
C PRO A 179 -1.30 12.62 -2.35
N GLU A 180 -1.13 13.35 -3.46
CA GLU A 180 -1.23 14.80 -3.52
C GLU A 180 -2.65 15.33 -3.30
N ASP A 181 -3.66 14.59 -3.75
CA ASP A 181 -5.07 15.00 -3.55
C ASP A 181 -5.53 14.69 -2.13
N LEU A 182 -4.97 13.65 -1.49
CA LEU A 182 -5.31 13.27 -0.11
C LEU A 182 -4.60 14.13 0.93
N TYR A 183 -3.31 14.40 0.74
CA TYR A 183 -2.45 14.97 1.79
C TYR A 183 -1.80 16.29 1.39
N GLY A 184 -2.14 16.83 0.22
CA GLY A 184 -1.53 18.03 -0.33
C GLY A 184 -0.27 17.75 -1.15
N LYS A 185 0.09 18.74 -1.97
CA LYS A 185 1.25 18.62 -2.88
C LYS A 185 2.58 18.41 -2.15
N GLU A 186 2.66 18.90 -0.93
CA GLU A 186 3.84 18.81 -0.07
C GLU A 186 4.10 17.38 0.42
N ALA A 187 3.09 16.53 0.45
CA ALA A 187 3.21 15.16 0.96
C ALA A 187 4.28 14.33 0.22
N CYS A 188 4.50 14.62 -1.07
CA CYS A 188 5.50 13.92 -1.88
C CYS A 188 6.79 14.74 -2.11
N GLN A 189 6.93 15.92 -1.49
CA GLN A 189 8.10 16.77 -1.66
C GLN A 189 9.22 16.39 -0.69
N CYS A 190 10.44 16.39 -1.20
CA CYS A 190 11.63 16.10 -0.44
C CYS A 190 12.77 17.06 -0.86
N ASN A 191 13.51 17.58 0.11
CA ASN A 191 14.66 18.46 -0.15
C ASN A 191 15.98 17.70 -0.38
N ARG A 192 15.93 16.36 -0.40
CA ARG A 192 17.07 15.49 -0.67
C ARG A 192 17.15 15.13 -2.13
N THR A 193 18.35 14.80 -2.59
CA THR A 193 18.50 14.11 -3.86
C THR A 193 17.91 12.71 -3.77
N PRO A 194 17.52 12.10 -4.89
CA PRO A 194 17.01 10.72 -4.88
C PRO A 194 18.00 9.72 -4.27
N GLU A 195 19.30 9.91 -4.47
CA GLU A 195 20.32 9.06 -3.88
C GLU A 195 20.40 9.23 -2.35
N GLU A 196 20.34 10.45 -1.84
CA GLU A 196 20.29 10.70 -0.39
C GLU A 196 19.04 10.07 0.25
N SER A 197 17.88 10.17 -0.42
CA SER A 197 16.66 9.51 0.04
C SER A 197 16.81 7.99 0.05
N TYR A 198 17.39 7.41 -1.00
CA TYR A 198 17.68 5.98 -1.04
C TYR A 198 18.59 5.54 0.09
N GLN A 199 19.71 6.25 0.31
CA GLN A 199 20.66 5.93 1.38
C GLN A 199 20.04 6.05 2.78
N LYS A 200 19.19 7.06 3.00
CA LYS A 200 18.43 7.22 4.25
C LYS A 200 17.53 6.01 4.51
N ILE A 201 16.73 5.61 3.50
CA ILE A 201 15.82 4.45 3.60
C ILE A 201 16.63 3.16 3.80
N PHE A 202 17.68 2.96 3.01
CA PHE A 202 18.51 1.76 3.07
C PHE A 202 19.15 1.59 4.45
N LYS A 203 19.75 2.66 4.99
CA LYS A 203 20.38 2.65 6.32
C LYS A 203 19.35 2.31 7.40
N HIS A 204 18.20 2.97 7.39
CA HIS A 204 17.12 2.71 8.34
C HIS A 204 16.64 1.25 8.29
N LEU A 205 16.38 0.73 7.09
CA LEU A 205 15.95 -0.65 6.93
C LEU A 205 17.03 -1.65 7.39
N LYS A 206 18.32 -1.35 7.20
CA LYS A 206 19.42 -2.17 7.75
C LYS A 206 19.45 -2.14 9.28
N GLU A 207 19.13 -1.02 9.91
CA GLU A 207 19.07 -0.87 11.37
C GLU A 207 17.93 -1.69 11.97
N ILE A 208 16.74 -1.66 11.36
CA ILE A 208 15.58 -2.42 11.86
C ILE A 208 15.58 -3.89 11.41
N LEU A 209 16.33 -4.25 10.36
CA LEU A 209 16.43 -5.60 9.78
C LEU A 209 17.89 -6.05 9.68
N PRO A 210 18.62 -6.18 10.81
CA PRO A 210 20.06 -6.44 10.78
C PRO A 210 20.43 -7.76 10.12
N ASN A 211 19.53 -8.74 10.11
CA ASN A 211 19.75 -10.05 9.49
C ASN A 211 19.38 -10.10 8.00
N ALA A 212 18.72 -9.08 7.47
CA ALA A 212 18.40 -9.02 6.06
C ALA A 212 19.64 -8.71 5.21
N SER A 213 19.82 -9.45 4.12
CA SER A 213 20.87 -9.17 3.15
C SER A 213 20.58 -7.84 2.42
N ASP A 214 21.64 -7.20 1.92
CA ASP A 214 21.50 -5.98 1.12
C ASP A 214 20.61 -6.20 -0.11
N LYS A 215 20.68 -7.37 -0.73
CA LYS A 215 19.84 -7.75 -1.86
C LYS A 215 18.35 -7.76 -1.49
N GLN A 216 18.00 -8.23 -0.30
CA GLN A 216 16.62 -8.21 0.19
C GLN A 216 16.13 -6.78 0.46
N ILE A 217 16.96 -5.96 1.11
CA ILE A 217 16.66 -4.54 1.37
C ILE A 217 16.48 -3.78 0.04
N ILE A 218 17.42 -3.94 -0.91
CA ILE A 218 17.33 -3.31 -2.24
C ILE A 218 16.02 -3.71 -2.94
N LYS A 219 15.65 -4.99 -2.89
CA LYS A 219 14.40 -5.48 -3.49
C LYS A 219 13.17 -4.92 -2.80
N LEU A 220 13.23 -4.67 -1.49
CA LEU A 220 12.14 -4.08 -0.72
C LEU A 220 11.94 -2.59 -1.09
N ILE A 221 13.06 -1.85 -1.20
CA ILE A 221 13.05 -0.43 -1.61
C ILE A 221 12.60 -0.31 -3.09
N GLY A 222 13.03 -1.18 -3.99
CA GLY A 222 12.65 -1.32 -5.40
C GLY A 222 13.46 -0.52 -6.41
#